data_428f3879c1778c4a37c48105a1953d56
#
_entry.id   428f3879c1778c4a37c48105a1953d56
#
_cell.length_a   1.000
_cell.length_b   1.000
_cell.length_c   1.000
_cell.angle_alpha   90.00
_cell.angle_beta   90.00
_cell.angle_gamma   90.00
#
_symmetry.space_group_name_H-M   'P 1'
#
loop_
_entity.id
_entity.type
_entity.pdbx_description
1 polymer ?
#
loop_
_entity_poly.entity_id
_entity_poly.type
_entity_poly.pdbx_seq_one_letter_code
_entity_poly.pdbx_strand_id
1 'polypeptide(L)'
;MKRVCAVLVVMMVASAAKARALQPGGVQLLCHRTANQDVPENTLESLEQAALLGCNVVELDVRRTLDGELVLNHDGVLERLTDGVGEVETTYSGDLELRDFGGWMGDRFVGMRVARFEDALRLAREMDILLVVDMKTKGMGADVLELLQREGMLERVQFNGEWSDVKQLYPAATDAGTGTKWVQPGVTAEQVKAYHHEGKAVVANFSANDHQLDLAAMKAAVAAGVDGINVDYPRLGADAVGRPVERKIHGLEIEAGSGESLSRAKAILALSKYRGFPLQEKFAGWTLDADDNVSRAAALALVTARPQPPLTVFAEALRSEHKGARANAAWALGMLHAPASMLLPLLQDKDPRVLQETLMALSRAPGDVSAAALLPLLSNETAAVRGAAALALARHQPEAALKAIPVQMRLEMKASLKLGEDYERRGKPQLTQPEIDEISGRFRSQMKMLQALSLLKGPGATQALEELAFAPGEGFTQFDSMIAGFKLWDRIGAEAQPAIEALGSSDSQMADRTEWMLVQAGRAVLPDVRKALGSETMSVRERAIRIVAWQGDAGSLEILRTMLKTDAPDADLVSWAIEKIESLHPEV
;
A
#
# COMPACT_ATOMS: atom_id res chain seq x y z
N MET A 1 -30.24 17.79 -16.90
CA MET A 1 -30.51 19.18 -16.51
C MET A 1 -30.01 19.57 -15.11
N LYS A 2 -30.03 18.72 -14.09
CA LYS A 2 -29.48 19.07 -12.74
C LYS A 2 -27.95 19.14 -12.65
N ARG A 3 -27.19 18.47 -13.52
CA ARG A 3 -25.70 18.52 -13.53
C ARG A 3 -25.14 19.77 -14.23
N VAL A 4 -25.86 20.33 -15.19
CA VAL A 4 -25.47 21.55 -15.92
C VAL A 4 -25.61 22.81 -15.05
N CYS A 5 -26.56 22.85 -14.12
CA CYS A 5 -26.76 24.01 -13.24
C CYS A 5 -25.68 24.18 -12.15
N ALA A 6 -25.02 23.09 -11.72
CA ALA A 6 -23.95 23.19 -10.71
C ALA A 6 -22.67 23.82 -11.26
N VAL A 7 -22.37 23.60 -12.54
CA VAL A 7 -21.21 24.20 -13.23
C VAL A 7 -21.42 25.69 -13.47
N LEU A 8 -22.66 26.14 -13.72
CA LEU A 8 -22.96 27.57 -14.01
C LEU A 8 -22.96 28.50 -12.78
N VAL A 9 -23.17 27.99 -11.58
CA VAL A 9 -23.22 28.81 -10.35
C VAL A 9 -21.81 29.15 -9.83
N VAL A 10 -20.77 28.33 -10.13
CA VAL A 10 -19.38 28.59 -9.73
C VAL A 10 -18.67 29.57 -10.68
N MET A 11 -19.18 29.78 -11.89
CA MET A 11 -18.60 30.71 -12.87
C MET A 11 -18.71 32.21 -12.51
N MET A 12 -19.46 32.61 -11.47
CA MET A 12 -19.67 34.05 -11.16
C MET A 12 -18.69 34.64 -10.14
N VAL A 13 -17.69 33.90 -9.64
CA VAL A 13 -16.72 34.42 -8.64
C VAL A 13 -15.25 34.29 -9.09
N ALA A 14 -14.97 33.78 -10.27
CA ALA A 14 -13.60 33.74 -10.79
C ALA A 14 -13.22 35.12 -11.36
N SER A 15 -12.70 36.00 -10.53
CA SER A 15 -11.90 37.14 -10.97
C SER A 15 -10.68 36.59 -11.74
N ALA A 16 -10.43 37.14 -12.92
CA ALA A 16 -9.38 36.82 -13.88
C ALA A 16 -8.00 36.48 -13.24
N ALA A 17 -7.85 35.27 -12.72
CA ALA A 17 -6.54 34.69 -12.51
C ALA A 17 -6.08 34.22 -13.89
N LYS A 18 -5.10 34.92 -14.46
CA LYS A 18 -4.40 34.47 -15.68
C LYS A 18 -3.85 33.08 -15.38
N ALA A 19 -4.23 32.08 -16.20
CA ALA A 19 -3.49 30.81 -16.22
C ALA A 19 -2.01 31.15 -16.17
N ARG A 20 -1.28 30.51 -15.26
CA ARG A 20 0.13 30.86 -15.00
C ARG A 20 0.93 30.44 -16.22
N ALA A 21 0.94 31.30 -17.24
CA ALA A 21 1.84 31.17 -18.38
C ALA A 21 3.26 30.97 -17.86
N LEU A 22 4.10 30.28 -18.62
CA LEU A 22 5.53 30.12 -18.37
C LEU A 22 6.07 31.38 -17.66
N GLN A 23 6.41 31.27 -16.36
CA GLN A 23 6.69 32.44 -15.52
C GLN A 23 8.13 32.92 -15.79
N PRO A 24 8.39 34.24 -15.87
CA PRO A 24 9.76 34.75 -15.89
C PRO A 24 10.46 34.46 -14.56
N GLY A 25 11.49 33.66 -14.58
CA GLY A 25 12.24 33.30 -13.36
C GLY A 25 13.30 32.24 -13.57
N GLY A 26 13.57 31.89 -14.81
CA GLY A 26 14.53 30.86 -15.23
C GLY A 26 13.96 29.99 -16.33
N VAL A 27 14.81 29.33 -17.08
CA VAL A 27 14.42 28.49 -18.21
C VAL A 27 13.58 27.30 -17.68
N GLN A 28 12.39 27.15 -18.23
CA GLN A 28 11.48 26.03 -17.90
C GLN A 28 11.99 24.75 -18.56
N LEU A 29 11.92 23.65 -17.80
CA LEU A 29 12.16 22.32 -18.34
C LEU A 29 10.81 21.61 -18.49
N LEU A 30 10.39 21.44 -19.75
CA LEU A 30 9.19 20.69 -20.10
C LEU A 30 9.60 19.26 -20.41
N CYS A 31 8.91 18.30 -19.80
CA CYS A 31 9.17 16.89 -19.98
C CYS A 31 7.99 16.23 -20.69
N HIS A 32 8.25 15.74 -21.89
CA HIS A 32 7.27 15.11 -22.77
C HIS A 32 6.95 13.69 -22.31
N ARG A 33 5.67 13.38 -22.14
CA ARG A 33 5.18 12.09 -21.61
C ARG A 33 5.84 11.69 -20.29
N THR A 34 6.02 12.65 -19.41
CA THR A 34 6.69 12.47 -18.12
C THR A 34 8.22 12.25 -18.26
N ALA A 35 8.85 11.36 -17.49
CA ALA A 35 10.26 10.99 -17.63
C ALA A 35 10.42 9.74 -18.50
N ASN A 36 9.85 9.75 -19.70
CA ASN A 36 9.64 8.62 -20.60
C ASN A 36 10.88 7.81 -21.01
N GLN A 37 12.08 8.35 -20.82
CA GLN A 37 13.34 7.64 -21.12
C GLN A 37 13.95 6.96 -19.89
N ASP A 38 13.55 7.36 -18.71
CA ASP A 38 14.04 6.80 -17.44
C ASP A 38 13.07 5.80 -16.82
N VAL A 39 11.75 6.01 -17.03
CA VAL A 39 10.65 5.22 -16.45
C VAL A 39 9.54 5.12 -17.50
N PRO A 40 8.74 4.05 -17.55
CA PRO A 40 7.63 3.93 -18.51
C PRO A 40 6.76 5.18 -18.60
N GLU A 41 6.54 5.66 -19.83
CA GLU A 41 5.79 6.90 -20.10
C GLU A 41 4.39 6.88 -19.48
N ASN A 42 3.87 8.07 -19.12
CA ASN A 42 2.49 8.21 -18.63
C ASN A 42 2.14 7.36 -17.39
N THR A 43 3.11 7.13 -16.49
CA THR A 43 2.90 6.48 -15.21
C THR A 43 3.10 7.47 -14.04
N LEU A 44 2.56 7.15 -12.86
CA LEU A 44 2.77 7.99 -11.68
C LEU A 44 4.24 8.05 -11.27
N GLU A 45 4.94 6.91 -11.39
CA GLU A 45 6.36 6.83 -11.11
C GLU A 45 7.19 7.68 -12.06
N SER A 46 6.81 7.76 -13.35
CA SER A 46 7.54 8.61 -14.29
C SER A 46 7.23 10.10 -14.09
N LEU A 47 6.03 10.45 -13.62
CA LEU A 47 5.69 11.81 -13.21
C LEU A 47 6.50 12.24 -11.98
N GLU A 48 6.59 11.37 -10.94
CA GLU A 48 7.46 11.62 -9.78
C GLU A 48 8.91 11.78 -10.21
N GLN A 49 9.38 10.90 -11.10
CA GLN A 49 10.74 10.96 -11.62
C GLN A 49 11.01 12.25 -12.39
N ALA A 50 10.09 12.71 -13.23
CA ALA A 50 10.20 13.98 -13.96
C ALA A 50 10.40 15.16 -12.98
N ALA A 51 9.61 15.23 -11.92
CA ALA A 51 9.75 16.23 -10.87
C ALA A 51 11.12 16.20 -10.18
N LEU A 52 11.57 15.01 -9.79
CA LEU A 52 12.89 14.80 -9.15
C LEU A 52 14.03 15.24 -10.07
N LEU A 53 13.90 14.97 -11.36
CA LEU A 53 14.86 15.37 -12.39
C LEU A 53 14.81 16.88 -12.71
N GLY A 54 13.84 17.59 -12.16
CA GLY A 54 13.76 19.05 -12.24
C GLY A 54 12.85 19.62 -13.32
N CYS A 55 11.95 18.78 -13.88
CA CYS A 55 10.89 19.26 -14.75
C CYS A 55 9.96 20.21 -13.99
N ASN A 56 9.70 21.38 -14.56
CA ASN A 56 8.74 22.36 -14.02
C ASN A 56 7.38 22.20 -14.66
N VAL A 57 7.36 21.70 -15.88
CA VAL A 57 6.17 21.43 -16.68
C VAL A 57 6.26 20.00 -17.18
N VAL A 58 5.18 19.25 -17.09
CA VAL A 58 5.11 17.86 -17.57
C VAL A 58 3.92 17.72 -18.49
N GLU A 59 4.13 17.11 -19.62
CA GLU A 59 3.05 16.75 -20.53
C GLU A 59 2.55 15.35 -20.21
N LEU A 60 1.22 15.19 -20.25
CA LEU A 60 0.47 13.96 -19.97
C LEU A 60 -0.54 13.69 -21.06
N ASP A 61 -0.60 12.45 -21.55
CA ASP A 61 -1.60 12.00 -22.51
C ASP A 61 -2.81 11.40 -21.80
N VAL A 62 -3.98 12.00 -21.97
CA VAL A 62 -5.21 11.58 -21.27
C VAL A 62 -6.19 10.94 -22.24
N ARG A 63 -6.71 9.76 -21.87
CA ARG A 63 -7.77 9.02 -22.56
C ARG A 63 -8.93 8.69 -21.62
N ARG A 64 -10.08 8.37 -22.19
CA ARG A 64 -11.26 7.95 -21.45
C ARG A 64 -11.57 6.49 -21.74
N THR A 65 -11.71 5.68 -20.70
CA THR A 65 -12.11 4.26 -20.78
C THR A 65 -13.59 4.12 -21.15
N LEU A 66 -14.01 2.87 -21.42
CA LEU A 66 -15.41 2.55 -21.76
C LEU A 66 -16.40 2.98 -20.65
N ASP A 67 -16.01 2.84 -19.39
CA ASP A 67 -16.80 3.19 -18.20
C ASP A 67 -16.63 4.66 -17.76
N GLY A 68 -15.87 5.45 -18.53
CA GLY A 68 -15.76 6.90 -18.33
C GLY A 68 -14.60 7.37 -17.45
N GLU A 69 -13.77 6.45 -16.93
CA GLU A 69 -12.58 6.83 -16.17
C GLU A 69 -11.53 7.49 -17.06
N LEU A 70 -10.85 8.51 -16.52
CA LEU A 70 -9.75 9.17 -17.21
C LEU A 70 -8.42 8.54 -16.78
N VAL A 71 -7.67 8.03 -17.76
CA VAL A 71 -6.39 7.34 -17.56
C VAL A 71 -5.30 7.94 -18.42
N LEU A 72 -4.04 7.73 -18.03
CA LEU A 72 -2.90 8.16 -18.82
C LEU A 72 -2.48 7.07 -19.80
N ASN A 73 -2.52 7.36 -21.10
CA ASN A 73 -1.98 6.51 -22.15
C ASN A 73 -1.86 7.30 -23.47
N HIS A 74 -0.71 7.26 -24.11
CA HIS A 74 -0.53 7.98 -25.37
C HIS A 74 -1.31 7.31 -26.52
N ASP A 75 -1.14 6.01 -26.73
CA ASP A 75 -1.73 5.30 -27.86
C ASP A 75 -3.21 4.99 -27.61
N GLY A 76 -3.99 4.88 -28.68
CA GLY A 76 -5.36 4.39 -28.61
C GLY A 76 -5.44 2.90 -28.29
N VAL A 77 -4.35 2.17 -28.51
CA VAL A 77 -4.24 0.72 -28.37
C VAL A 77 -3.29 0.34 -27.24
N LEU A 78 -3.50 -0.84 -26.65
CA LEU A 78 -2.78 -1.30 -25.46
C LEU A 78 -1.45 -1.99 -25.78
N GLU A 79 -1.27 -2.51 -26.97
CA GLU A 79 -0.23 -3.46 -27.36
C GLU A 79 1.20 -2.91 -27.26
N ARG A 80 1.41 -1.59 -27.37
CA ARG A 80 2.75 -1.02 -27.32
C ARG A 80 3.27 -0.86 -25.88
N LEU A 81 2.37 -0.51 -24.96
CA LEU A 81 2.76 -0.07 -23.61
C LEU A 81 2.34 -1.05 -22.50
N THR A 82 1.63 -2.13 -22.88
CA THR A 82 1.10 -3.08 -21.90
C THR A 82 1.20 -4.53 -22.40
N ASP A 83 0.89 -5.47 -21.52
CA ASP A 83 0.66 -6.88 -21.88
C ASP A 83 -0.77 -7.15 -22.40
N GLY A 84 -1.58 -6.09 -22.57
CA GLY A 84 -2.95 -6.15 -23.07
C GLY A 84 -3.06 -6.01 -24.58
N VAL A 85 -4.27 -6.25 -25.10
CA VAL A 85 -4.66 -6.12 -26.51
C VAL A 85 -5.98 -5.36 -26.57
N GLY A 86 -6.13 -4.48 -27.56
CA GLY A 86 -7.35 -3.72 -27.82
C GLY A 86 -7.22 -2.23 -27.60
N GLU A 87 -8.34 -1.52 -27.65
CA GLU A 87 -8.39 -0.06 -27.54
C GLU A 87 -8.74 0.38 -26.14
N VAL A 88 -8.10 1.44 -25.65
CA VAL A 88 -8.35 2.04 -24.31
C VAL A 88 -9.83 2.42 -24.19
N GLU A 89 -10.39 3.08 -25.19
CA GLU A 89 -11.76 3.60 -25.20
C GLU A 89 -12.84 2.52 -25.20
N THR A 90 -12.48 1.27 -25.53
CA THR A 90 -13.40 0.12 -25.52
C THR A 90 -13.13 -0.86 -24.37
N THR A 91 -12.20 -0.53 -23.47
CA THR A 91 -11.81 -1.33 -22.31
C THR A 91 -12.30 -0.70 -21.02
N TYR A 92 -12.81 -1.51 -20.08
CA TYR A 92 -13.17 -1.05 -18.74
C TYR A 92 -11.93 -0.69 -17.92
N SER A 93 -12.04 0.33 -17.06
CA SER A 93 -10.92 0.75 -16.19
C SER A 93 -10.41 -0.38 -15.30
N GLY A 94 -11.31 -1.22 -14.77
CA GLY A 94 -10.95 -2.39 -13.96
C GLY A 94 -10.13 -3.45 -14.73
N ASP A 95 -10.35 -3.60 -16.04
CA ASP A 95 -9.55 -4.49 -16.87
C ASP A 95 -8.15 -3.92 -17.14
N LEU A 96 -8.04 -2.59 -17.28
CA LEU A 96 -6.75 -1.90 -17.40
C LEU A 96 -5.91 -2.02 -16.13
N GLU A 97 -6.53 -1.97 -14.95
CA GLU A 97 -5.85 -2.14 -13.66
C GLU A 97 -5.19 -3.52 -13.47
N LEU A 98 -5.63 -4.51 -14.22
CA LEU A 98 -5.03 -5.85 -14.21
C LEU A 98 -3.81 -5.97 -15.14
N ARG A 99 -3.60 -5.02 -16.06
CA ARG A 99 -2.52 -5.05 -17.04
C ARG A 99 -1.20 -4.52 -16.48
N ASP A 100 -0.11 -4.98 -17.07
CA ASP A 100 1.23 -4.49 -16.78
C ASP A 100 1.59 -3.34 -17.74
N PHE A 101 1.73 -2.15 -17.20
CA PHE A 101 2.09 -0.93 -17.93
C PHE A 101 3.59 -0.63 -17.91
N GLY A 102 4.43 -1.51 -17.38
CA GLY A 102 5.86 -1.26 -17.24
C GLY A 102 6.77 -2.27 -17.90
N GLY A 103 6.36 -3.54 -17.98
CA GLY A 103 7.21 -4.63 -18.45
C GLY A 103 7.76 -4.46 -19.86
N TRP A 104 7.11 -3.68 -20.73
CA TRP A 104 7.58 -3.35 -22.08
C TRP A 104 8.93 -2.62 -22.06
N MET A 105 9.23 -1.86 -21.00
CA MET A 105 10.49 -1.12 -20.85
C MET A 105 11.57 -1.94 -20.09
N GLY A 106 11.24 -3.13 -19.62
CA GLY A 106 12.16 -4.08 -18.99
C GLY A 106 11.68 -4.62 -17.65
N ASP A 107 12.31 -5.72 -17.21
CA ASP A 107 11.91 -6.51 -16.04
C ASP A 107 11.79 -5.70 -14.75
N ARG A 108 12.59 -4.64 -14.61
CA ARG A 108 12.57 -3.75 -13.43
C ARG A 108 11.26 -2.97 -13.25
N PHE A 109 10.44 -2.91 -14.30
CA PHE A 109 9.18 -2.17 -14.31
C PHE A 109 7.95 -3.09 -14.36
N VAL A 110 8.14 -4.40 -14.39
CA VAL A 110 7.05 -5.38 -14.36
C VAL A 110 6.15 -5.14 -13.15
N GLY A 111 4.84 -5.15 -13.39
CA GLY A 111 3.83 -4.94 -12.37
C GLY A 111 3.41 -3.49 -12.13
N MET A 112 3.93 -2.53 -12.91
CA MET A 112 3.40 -1.16 -12.90
C MET A 112 1.96 -1.15 -13.43
N ARG A 113 1.15 -0.24 -12.90
CA ARG A 113 -0.28 -0.15 -13.22
C ARG A 113 -0.61 1.09 -14.01
N VAL A 114 -1.78 1.08 -14.66
CA VAL A 114 -2.32 2.27 -15.32
C VAL A 114 -2.41 3.43 -14.34
N ALA A 115 -1.98 4.61 -14.75
CA ALA A 115 -2.13 5.82 -13.95
C ALA A 115 -3.52 6.41 -14.20
N ARG A 116 -4.30 6.64 -13.14
CA ARG A 116 -5.52 7.44 -13.20
C ARG A 116 -5.16 8.91 -13.29
N PHE A 117 -5.86 9.66 -14.13
CA PHE A 117 -5.60 11.10 -14.29
C PHE A 117 -5.79 11.87 -12.97
N GLU A 118 -6.76 11.48 -12.16
CA GLU A 118 -6.98 12.06 -10.82
C GLU A 118 -5.76 11.94 -9.91
N ASP A 119 -5.11 10.76 -9.88
CA ASP A 119 -3.92 10.53 -9.06
C ASP A 119 -2.71 11.31 -9.58
N ALA A 120 -2.60 11.45 -10.91
CA ALA A 120 -1.58 12.29 -11.52
C ALA A 120 -1.77 13.78 -11.17
N LEU A 121 -3.01 14.28 -11.11
CA LEU A 121 -3.30 15.65 -10.68
C LEU A 121 -2.89 15.90 -9.23
N ARG A 122 -3.20 14.96 -8.33
CA ARG A 122 -2.79 15.04 -6.92
C ARG A 122 -1.28 15.07 -6.77
N LEU A 123 -0.59 14.15 -7.45
CA LEU A 123 0.88 14.08 -7.43
C LEU A 123 1.51 15.35 -8.00
N ALA A 124 1.03 15.85 -9.13
CA ALA A 124 1.53 17.09 -9.74
C ALA A 124 1.34 18.30 -8.80
N ARG A 125 0.20 18.38 -8.09
CA ARG A 125 -0.04 19.42 -7.10
C ARG A 125 0.94 19.33 -5.93
N GLU A 126 1.15 18.14 -5.38
CA GLU A 126 2.07 17.90 -4.26
C GLU A 126 3.52 18.24 -4.61
N MET A 127 3.91 17.98 -5.85
CA MET A 127 5.27 18.24 -6.35
C MET A 127 5.44 19.62 -7.00
N ASP A 128 4.42 20.47 -6.96
CA ASP A 128 4.41 21.83 -7.55
C ASP A 128 4.69 21.87 -9.05
N ILE A 129 4.19 20.92 -9.82
CA ILE A 129 4.37 20.80 -11.27
C ILE A 129 3.19 21.45 -12.01
N LEU A 130 3.50 22.14 -13.11
CA LEU A 130 2.52 22.56 -14.11
C LEU A 130 2.31 21.43 -15.13
N LEU A 131 1.10 21.29 -15.64
CA LEU A 131 0.79 20.23 -16.60
C LEU A 131 0.42 20.80 -17.99
N VAL A 132 0.84 20.09 -19.02
CA VAL A 132 0.23 20.13 -20.35
C VAL A 132 -0.57 18.85 -20.52
N VAL A 133 -1.89 18.98 -20.59
CA VAL A 133 -2.81 17.85 -20.74
C VAL A 133 -3.13 17.67 -22.23
N ASP A 134 -2.55 16.65 -22.84
CA ASP A 134 -2.85 16.26 -24.21
C ASP A 134 -4.06 15.33 -24.22
N MET A 135 -5.20 15.87 -24.64
CA MET A 135 -6.48 15.17 -24.67
C MET A 135 -6.56 14.31 -25.94
N LYS A 136 -6.49 13.00 -25.79
CA LYS A 136 -6.51 12.06 -26.93
C LYS A 136 -7.91 11.61 -27.33
N THR A 137 -8.90 11.75 -26.45
CA THR A 137 -10.28 11.35 -26.68
C THR A 137 -11.18 12.59 -26.75
N LYS A 138 -12.07 12.65 -27.75
CA LYS A 138 -13.06 13.73 -27.90
C LYS A 138 -14.18 13.65 -26.85
N GLY A 139 -14.73 14.80 -26.50
CA GLY A 139 -15.94 14.85 -25.67
C GLY A 139 -15.75 14.55 -24.20
N MET A 140 -14.50 14.62 -23.69
CA MET A 140 -14.21 14.40 -22.26
C MET A 140 -13.95 15.70 -21.48
N GLY A 141 -14.16 16.86 -22.10
CA GLY A 141 -13.83 18.17 -21.51
C GLY A 141 -14.57 18.46 -20.21
N ALA A 142 -15.81 18.02 -20.07
CA ALA A 142 -16.56 18.18 -18.82
C ALA A 142 -15.97 17.37 -17.68
N ASP A 143 -15.59 16.12 -17.94
CA ASP A 143 -15.00 15.21 -16.96
C ASP A 143 -13.61 15.69 -16.52
N VAL A 144 -12.81 16.17 -17.49
CA VAL A 144 -11.47 16.77 -17.22
C VAL A 144 -11.63 18.03 -16.35
N LEU A 145 -12.54 18.94 -16.68
CA LEU A 145 -12.74 20.17 -15.91
C LEU A 145 -13.24 19.89 -14.51
N GLU A 146 -14.13 18.90 -14.32
CA GLU A 146 -14.61 18.47 -13.01
C GLU A 146 -13.45 18.00 -12.12
N LEU A 147 -12.55 17.14 -12.65
CA LEU A 147 -11.37 16.67 -11.95
C LEU A 147 -10.40 17.82 -11.62
N LEU A 148 -10.09 18.67 -12.58
CA LEU A 148 -9.20 19.82 -12.39
C LEU A 148 -9.70 20.77 -11.31
N GLN A 149 -11.01 21.02 -11.27
CA GLN A 149 -11.63 21.86 -10.25
C GLN A 149 -11.60 21.20 -8.87
N ARG A 150 -11.94 19.92 -8.80
CA ARG A 150 -11.93 19.14 -7.56
C ARG A 150 -10.53 19.06 -6.96
N GLU A 151 -9.52 18.87 -7.77
CA GLU A 151 -8.12 18.76 -7.34
C GLU A 151 -7.40 20.12 -7.22
N GLY A 152 -8.07 21.24 -7.51
CA GLY A 152 -7.49 22.58 -7.42
C GLY A 152 -6.39 22.84 -8.44
N MET A 153 -6.43 22.16 -9.61
CA MET A 153 -5.41 22.22 -10.66
C MET A 153 -5.80 23.07 -11.87
N LEU A 154 -6.98 23.66 -11.89
CA LEU A 154 -7.57 24.34 -13.05
C LEU A 154 -6.65 25.45 -13.63
N GLU A 155 -5.95 26.19 -12.76
CA GLU A 155 -5.03 27.27 -13.15
C GLU A 155 -3.58 26.80 -13.39
N ARG A 156 -3.34 25.51 -13.24
CA ARG A 156 -2.02 24.88 -13.35
C ARG A 156 -1.89 23.99 -14.57
N VAL A 157 -2.86 24.07 -15.49
CA VAL A 157 -2.94 23.21 -16.67
C VAL A 157 -3.08 24.06 -17.92
N GLN A 158 -2.33 23.68 -18.94
CA GLN A 158 -2.56 24.05 -20.35
C GLN A 158 -3.02 22.81 -21.11
N PHE A 159 -3.75 23.01 -22.18
CA PHE A 159 -4.33 21.90 -22.94
C PHE A 159 -3.63 21.70 -24.29
N ASN A 160 -3.73 20.48 -24.82
CA ASN A 160 -3.33 20.11 -26.16
C ASN A 160 -4.29 19.04 -26.71
N GLY A 161 -4.20 18.71 -28.00
CA GLY A 161 -5.02 17.68 -28.64
C GLY A 161 -6.49 18.06 -28.79
N GLU A 162 -7.40 17.15 -28.41
CA GLU A 162 -8.85 17.26 -28.64
C GLU A 162 -9.60 18.02 -27.53
N TRP A 163 -9.16 19.24 -27.21
CA TRP A 163 -9.68 20.04 -26.07
C TRP A 163 -10.71 21.12 -26.44
N SER A 164 -11.27 21.12 -27.64
CA SER A 164 -12.22 22.13 -28.10
C SER A 164 -13.47 22.27 -27.24
N ASP A 165 -13.94 21.19 -26.62
CA ASP A 165 -15.06 21.16 -25.68
C ASP A 165 -14.68 21.81 -24.32
N VAL A 166 -13.44 21.66 -23.86
CA VAL A 166 -12.92 22.41 -22.69
C VAL A 166 -13.03 23.91 -22.95
N LYS A 167 -12.61 24.39 -24.12
CA LYS A 167 -12.68 25.82 -24.49
C LYS A 167 -14.09 26.37 -24.51
N GLN A 168 -15.06 25.54 -24.92
CA GLN A 168 -16.47 25.91 -24.90
C GLN A 168 -17.04 26.02 -23.47
N LEU A 169 -16.64 25.09 -22.59
CA LEU A 169 -17.12 25.03 -21.20
C LEU A 169 -16.37 26.01 -20.28
N TYR A 170 -15.10 26.25 -20.54
CA TYR A 170 -14.22 27.15 -19.79
C TYR A 170 -13.45 28.08 -20.72
N PRO A 171 -14.03 29.23 -21.15
CA PRO A 171 -13.43 30.15 -22.11
C PRO A 171 -12.06 30.73 -21.71
N ALA A 172 -11.72 30.70 -20.41
CA ALA A 172 -10.41 31.12 -19.89
C ALA A 172 -9.31 30.07 -20.10
N ALA A 173 -9.66 28.82 -20.47
CA ALA A 173 -8.68 27.78 -20.74
C ALA A 173 -7.71 28.22 -21.87
N THR A 174 -6.45 27.82 -21.71
CA THR A 174 -5.38 28.09 -22.68
C THR A 174 -4.75 26.79 -23.14
N ASP A 175 -4.30 26.75 -24.38
CA ASP A 175 -3.45 25.67 -24.89
C ASP A 175 -1.96 25.98 -24.69
N ALA A 176 -1.13 24.97 -24.87
CA ALA A 176 0.32 25.07 -24.75
C ALA A 176 0.96 26.01 -25.83
N GLY A 177 0.20 26.38 -26.86
CA GLY A 177 0.60 27.36 -27.88
C GLY A 177 0.18 28.80 -27.55
N THR A 178 -0.74 28.98 -26.60
CA THR A 178 -1.27 30.29 -26.25
C THR A 178 -0.18 31.16 -25.59
N GLY A 179 0.20 32.23 -26.25
CA GLY A 179 1.30 33.11 -25.80
C GLY A 179 2.69 32.48 -25.89
N THR A 180 2.84 31.31 -26.52
CA THR A 180 4.09 30.57 -26.64
C THR A 180 4.47 30.40 -28.12
N LYS A 181 5.74 30.62 -28.44
CA LYS A 181 6.33 30.29 -29.73
C LYS A 181 7.20 29.06 -29.61
N TRP A 182 6.76 27.98 -30.21
CA TRP A 182 7.53 26.75 -30.34
C TRP A 182 8.55 26.89 -31.49
N VAL A 183 9.81 26.63 -31.21
CA VAL A 183 10.92 26.74 -32.17
C VAL A 183 11.70 25.42 -32.24
N GLN A 184 12.35 25.20 -33.37
CA GLN A 184 13.25 24.06 -33.55
C GLN A 184 14.64 24.34 -32.97
N PRO A 185 15.47 23.31 -32.70
CA PRO A 185 16.89 23.49 -32.39
C PRO A 185 17.60 24.39 -33.39
N GLY A 186 18.55 25.22 -32.91
CA GLY A 186 19.27 26.20 -33.74
C GLY A 186 18.62 27.58 -33.79
N VAL A 187 17.61 27.86 -32.98
CA VAL A 187 17.05 29.20 -32.81
C VAL A 187 18.14 30.20 -32.38
N THR A 188 18.16 31.38 -32.99
CA THR A 188 19.14 32.43 -32.65
C THR A 188 18.60 33.40 -31.60
N ALA A 189 19.53 34.11 -30.92
CA ALA A 189 19.16 35.12 -29.92
C ALA A 189 18.33 36.27 -30.53
N GLU A 190 18.57 36.63 -31.80
CA GLU A 190 17.80 37.66 -32.52
C GLU A 190 16.37 37.20 -32.75
N GLN A 191 16.17 35.93 -33.13
CA GLN A 191 14.83 35.34 -33.30
C GLN A 191 14.07 35.29 -31.98
N VAL A 192 14.74 34.87 -30.91
CA VAL A 192 14.12 34.83 -29.57
C VAL A 192 13.68 36.24 -29.14
N LYS A 193 14.56 37.25 -29.30
CA LYS A 193 14.22 38.66 -29.01
C LYS A 193 13.02 39.14 -29.82
N ALA A 194 12.96 38.81 -31.13
CA ALA A 194 11.84 39.17 -31.98
C ALA A 194 10.50 38.60 -31.43
N TYR A 195 10.48 37.33 -31.04
CA TYR A 195 9.30 36.74 -30.46
C TYR A 195 8.92 37.32 -29.08
N HIS A 196 9.91 37.69 -28.25
CA HIS A 196 9.66 38.41 -27.01
C HIS A 196 9.05 39.80 -27.27
N HIS A 197 9.47 40.51 -28.32
CA HIS A 197 8.83 41.76 -28.72
C HIS A 197 7.36 41.57 -29.17
N GLU A 198 7.01 40.40 -29.67
CA GLU A 198 5.60 40.02 -29.95
C GLU A 198 4.82 39.61 -28.70
N GLY A 199 5.43 39.65 -27.51
CA GLY A 199 4.82 39.22 -26.24
C GLY A 199 4.69 37.71 -26.09
N LYS A 200 5.49 36.92 -26.81
CA LYS A 200 5.47 35.47 -26.78
C LYS A 200 6.62 34.90 -25.92
N ALA A 201 6.34 33.93 -25.11
CA ALA A 201 7.37 33.04 -24.57
C ALA A 201 7.91 32.13 -25.68
N VAL A 202 9.18 31.74 -25.60
CA VAL A 202 9.84 30.90 -26.62
C VAL A 202 10.26 29.58 -26.01
N VAL A 203 9.76 28.48 -26.57
CA VAL A 203 10.11 27.10 -26.15
C VAL A 203 10.80 26.38 -27.31
N ALA A 204 12.02 25.90 -27.07
CA ALA A 204 12.74 25.08 -28.05
C ALA A 204 12.37 23.61 -27.88
N ASN A 205 11.95 22.97 -28.97
CA ASN A 205 11.49 21.57 -28.95
C ASN A 205 12.60 20.61 -29.32
N PHE A 206 12.98 19.76 -28.34
CA PHE A 206 13.95 18.67 -28.49
C PHE A 206 13.30 17.28 -28.34
N SER A 207 11.97 17.23 -28.16
CA SER A 207 11.27 15.94 -28.08
C SER A 207 10.92 15.43 -29.47
N ALA A 208 10.96 14.09 -29.62
CA ALA A 208 10.54 13.36 -30.80
C ALA A 208 11.21 13.85 -32.11
N ASN A 209 12.49 14.24 -32.05
CA ASN A 209 13.26 14.65 -33.20
C ASN A 209 14.73 14.19 -33.11
N ASP A 210 15.52 14.43 -34.18
CA ASP A 210 16.92 13.99 -34.28
C ASP A 210 17.88 14.69 -33.28
N HIS A 211 17.44 15.73 -32.60
CA HIS A 211 18.23 16.49 -31.63
C HIS A 211 17.92 16.17 -30.17
N GLN A 212 17.12 15.15 -29.90
CA GLN A 212 16.68 14.80 -28.53
C GLN A 212 17.83 14.45 -27.56
N LEU A 213 19.00 14.05 -28.10
CA LEU A 213 20.21 13.75 -27.31
C LEU A 213 21.30 14.85 -27.47
N ASP A 214 21.01 15.95 -28.17
CA ASP A 214 21.99 17.00 -28.44
C ASP A 214 22.05 18.02 -27.31
N LEU A 215 22.82 17.70 -26.28
CA LEU A 215 23.06 18.59 -25.14
C LEU A 215 23.67 19.94 -25.57
N ALA A 216 24.52 19.96 -26.59
CA ALA A 216 25.14 21.21 -27.07
C ALA A 216 24.10 22.15 -27.70
N ALA A 217 23.19 21.61 -28.52
CA ALA A 217 22.09 22.36 -29.09
C ALA A 217 21.09 22.82 -28.00
N MET A 218 20.81 22.01 -26.98
CA MET A 218 19.98 22.43 -25.84
C MET A 218 20.62 23.61 -25.10
N LYS A 219 21.93 23.53 -24.77
CA LYS A 219 22.68 24.63 -24.13
C LYS A 219 22.73 25.89 -25.02
N ALA A 220 22.87 25.74 -26.33
CA ALA A 220 22.84 26.85 -27.27
C ALA A 220 21.46 27.55 -27.28
N ALA A 221 20.36 26.80 -27.29
CA ALA A 221 19.02 27.36 -27.20
C ALA A 221 18.81 28.14 -25.88
N VAL A 222 19.25 27.58 -24.77
CA VAL A 222 19.22 28.26 -23.46
C VAL A 222 20.05 29.54 -23.48
N ALA A 223 21.26 29.51 -24.07
CA ALA A 223 22.12 30.68 -24.22
C ALA A 223 21.51 31.74 -25.17
N ALA A 224 20.70 31.32 -26.14
CA ALA A 224 19.95 32.22 -27.02
C ALA A 224 18.80 32.95 -26.30
N GLY A 225 18.46 32.54 -25.08
CA GLY A 225 17.48 33.19 -24.21
C GLY A 225 16.06 32.65 -24.33
N VAL A 226 15.88 31.38 -24.71
CA VAL A 226 14.54 30.74 -24.69
C VAL A 226 13.98 30.66 -23.25
N ASP A 227 12.66 30.71 -23.13
CA ASP A 227 11.97 30.64 -21.85
C ASP A 227 11.80 29.19 -21.38
N GLY A 228 11.90 28.23 -22.29
CA GLY A 228 11.83 26.82 -21.97
C GLY A 228 12.41 25.91 -23.04
N ILE A 229 12.71 24.68 -22.64
CA ILE A 229 13.04 23.56 -23.54
C ILE A 229 12.12 22.39 -23.27
N ASN A 230 11.65 21.75 -24.33
CA ASN A 230 10.82 20.53 -24.25
C ASN A 230 11.68 19.33 -24.64
N VAL A 231 11.72 18.31 -23.80
CA VAL A 231 12.68 17.21 -23.91
C VAL A 231 12.04 15.84 -23.65
N ASP A 232 12.59 14.78 -24.28
CA ASP A 232 12.36 13.39 -23.94
C ASP A 232 13.37 12.87 -22.89
N TYR A 233 14.52 13.55 -22.75
CA TYR A 233 15.59 13.19 -21.83
C TYR A 233 15.75 14.24 -20.72
N PRO A 234 14.96 14.12 -19.62
CA PRO A 234 14.95 15.12 -18.54
C PRO A 234 16.32 15.42 -17.94
N ARG A 235 17.21 14.40 -17.82
CA ARG A 235 18.57 14.59 -17.29
C ARG A 235 19.40 15.53 -18.14
N LEU A 236 19.38 15.33 -19.45
CA LEU A 236 20.09 16.23 -20.39
C LEU A 236 19.48 17.62 -20.36
N GLY A 237 18.15 17.70 -20.30
CA GLY A 237 17.46 18.97 -20.17
C GLY A 237 17.83 19.71 -18.88
N ALA A 238 17.89 19.02 -17.75
CA ALA A 238 18.30 19.60 -16.48
C ALA A 238 19.75 20.12 -16.50
N ASP A 239 20.66 19.41 -17.15
CA ASP A 239 22.03 19.88 -17.35
C ASP A 239 22.07 21.10 -18.28
N ALA A 240 21.30 21.08 -19.36
CA ALA A 240 21.22 22.20 -20.30
C ALA A 240 20.75 23.51 -19.65
N VAL A 241 19.76 23.42 -18.72
CA VAL A 241 19.26 24.61 -17.99
C VAL A 241 20.08 24.94 -16.73
N GLY A 242 21.26 24.35 -16.57
CA GLY A 242 22.19 24.64 -15.47
C GLY A 242 21.75 24.09 -14.10
N ARG A 243 20.86 23.12 -14.09
CA ARG A 243 20.34 22.43 -12.87
C ARG A 243 20.62 20.93 -12.90
N PRO A 244 21.90 20.50 -13.06
CA PRO A 244 22.23 19.07 -13.17
C PRO A 244 21.76 18.30 -11.94
N VAL A 245 21.13 17.15 -12.17
CA VAL A 245 20.51 16.33 -11.14
C VAL A 245 21.55 15.81 -10.15
N GLU A 246 22.75 15.56 -10.63
CA GLU A 246 23.90 15.11 -9.82
C GLU A 246 24.21 16.08 -8.67
N ARG A 247 23.98 17.39 -8.84
CA ARG A 247 24.16 18.38 -7.77
C ARG A 247 23.16 18.17 -6.63
N LYS A 248 21.89 17.85 -6.95
CA LYS A 248 20.87 17.53 -5.94
C LYS A 248 21.20 16.23 -5.21
N ILE A 249 21.58 15.20 -5.97
CA ILE A 249 22.00 13.90 -5.42
C ILE A 249 23.19 14.10 -4.49
N HIS A 250 24.22 14.84 -4.92
CA HIS A 250 25.39 15.13 -4.11
C HIS A 250 25.04 15.89 -2.82
N GLY A 251 24.11 16.85 -2.88
CA GLY A 251 23.61 17.55 -1.69
C GLY A 251 22.96 16.58 -0.69
N LEU A 252 22.09 15.69 -1.18
CA LEU A 252 21.45 14.66 -0.36
C LEU A 252 22.47 13.64 0.19
N GLU A 253 23.52 13.29 -0.57
CA GLU A 253 24.60 12.43 -0.11
C GLU A 253 25.38 13.04 1.06
N ILE A 254 25.66 14.36 0.98
CA ILE A 254 26.29 15.09 2.09
C ILE A 254 25.39 15.06 3.32
N GLU A 255 24.09 15.34 3.17
CA GLU A 255 23.12 15.29 4.25
C GLU A 255 22.98 13.88 4.85
N ALA A 256 22.96 12.85 4.01
CA ALA A 256 22.95 11.44 4.45
C ALA A 256 24.22 11.05 5.23
N GLY A 257 25.36 11.63 4.85
CA GLY A 257 26.66 11.38 5.49
C GLY A 257 26.93 12.18 6.77
N SER A 258 26.23 13.32 6.95
CA SER A 258 26.50 14.24 8.08
C SER A 258 25.21 14.91 8.54
N GLY A 259 25.03 14.99 9.82
CA GLY A 259 23.85 15.65 10.38
C GLY A 259 23.16 14.80 11.44
N GLU A 260 21.97 15.23 11.85
CA GLU A 260 21.17 14.50 12.83
C GLU A 260 20.55 13.23 12.23
N SER A 261 20.35 12.21 13.05
CA SER A 261 19.82 10.89 12.72
C SER A 261 18.62 10.92 11.75
N LEU A 262 17.59 11.69 12.08
CA LEU A 262 16.37 11.74 11.28
C LEU A 262 16.58 12.45 9.93
N SER A 263 17.39 13.50 9.88
CA SER A 263 17.73 14.21 8.63
C SER A 263 18.51 13.30 7.69
N ARG A 264 19.50 12.56 8.21
CA ARG A 264 20.26 11.56 7.45
C ARG A 264 19.36 10.47 6.88
N ALA A 265 18.46 9.93 7.71
CA ALA A 265 17.50 8.91 7.25
C ALA A 265 16.56 9.45 6.16
N LYS A 266 16.05 10.67 6.29
CA LYS A 266 15.23 11.33 5.26
C LYS A 266 15.99 11.55 3.96
N ALA A 267 17.25 11.98 4.02
CA ALA A 267 18.09 12.15 2.84
C ALA A 267 18.33 10.83 2.09
N ILE A 268 18.58 9.73 2.83
CA ILE A 268 18.69 8.38 2.24
C ILE A 268 17.39 7.96 1.54
N LEU A 269 16.24 8.17 2.17
CA LEU A 269 14.94 7.86 1.56
C LEU A 269 14.64 8.76 0.35
N ALA A 270 15.07 10.03 0.38
CA ALA A 270 14.98 10.91 -0.77
C ALA A 270 15.87 10.42 -1.93
N LEU A 271 17.10 9.98 -1.63
CA LEU A 271 18.01 9.39 -2.62
C LEU A 271 17.44 8.12 -3.25
N SER A 272 16.72 7.29 -2.50
CA SER A 272 16.16 6.03 -3.02
C SER A 272 15.10 6.24 -4.12
N LYS A 273 14.56 7.44 -4.24
CA LYS A 273 13.62 7.82 -5.29
C LYS A 273 14.28 8.12 -6.64
N TYR A 274 15.59 8.40 -6.67
CA TYR A 274 16.33 8.68 -7.91
C TYR A 274 16.68 7.38 -8.64
N ARG A 275 15.80 6.99 -9.56
CA ARG A 275 15.96 5.76 -10.34
C ARG A 275 17.04 5.91 -11.40
N GLY A 276 17.78 4.82 -11.66
CA GLY A 276 18.85 4.81 -12.70
C GLY A 276 20.16 5.49 -12.30
N PHE A 277 20.30 5.92 -11.05
CA PHE A 277 21.59 6.38 -10.50
C PHE A 277 22.26 5.26 -9.70
N PRO A 278 23.62 5.16 -9.72
CA PRO A 278 24.35 4.07 -9.07
C PRO A 278 24.50 4.29 -7.57
N LEU A 279 23.36 4.30 -6.84
CA LEU A 279 23.33 4.60 -5.41
C LEU A 279 23.36 3.35 -4.51
N GLN A 280 23.26 2.14 -5.09
CA GLN A 280 23.15 0.90 -4.32
C GLN A 280 24.35 0.64 -3.40
N GLU A 281 25.58 0.92 -3.85
CA GLU A 281 26.78 0.78 -3.01
C GLU A 281 26.78 1.73 -1.81
N LYS A 282 26.28 2.96 -1.99
CA LYS A 282 26.14 3.92 -0.90
C LYS A 282 25.09 3.47 0.11
N PHE A 283 23.93 2.99 -0.37
CA PHE A 283 22.93 2.40 0.53
C PHE A 283 23.49 1.21 1.29
N ALA A 284 24.26 0.33 0.62
CA ALA A 284 24.93 -0.78 1.29
C ALA A 284 25.87 -0.30 2.42
N GLY A 285 26.67 0.73 2.17
CA GLY A 285 27.53 1.34 3.19
C GLY A 285 26.74 1.89 4.39
N TRP A 286 25.62 2.58 4.15
CA TRP A 286 24.77 3.12 5.23
C TRP A 286 23.98 2.05 6.00
N THR A 287 23.84 0.82 5.48
CA THR A 287 23.29 -0.28 6.31
C THR A 287 24.15 -0.64 7.50
N LEU A 288 25.44 -0.26 7.48
CA LEU A 288 26.41 -0.49 8.56
C LEU A 288 26.41 0.60 9.63
N ASP A 289 25.63 1.67 9.43
CA ASP A 289 25.63 2.83 10.32
C ASP A 289 25.22 2.45 11.74
N ALA A 290 25.87 3.07 12.73
CA ALA A 290 25.58 2.87 14.15
C ALA A 290 24.19 3.38 14.54
N ASP A 291 23.66 4.35 13.80
CA ASP A 291 22.33 4.91 14.02
C ASP A 291 21.25 4.01 13.39
N ASP A 292 20.30 3.62 14.21
CA ASP A 292 19.22 2.72 13.83
C ASP A 292 18.32 3.27 12.71
N ASN A 293 18.05 4.58 12.69
CA ASN A 293 17.21 5.20 11.67
C ASN A 293 17.94 5.23 10.32
N VAL A 294 19.23 5.53 10.35
CA VAL A 294 20.08 5.58 9.16
C VAL A 294 20.21 4.19 8.54
N SER A 295 20.60 3.20 9.33
CA SER A 295 20.73 1.81 8.85
C SER A 295 19.38 1.23 8.39
N ARG A 296 18.26 1.61 9.03
CA ARG A 296 16.91 1.20 8.60
C ARG A 296 16.48 1.85 7.30
N ALA A 297 16.72 3.16 7.13
CA ALA A 297 16.43 3.88 5.89
C ALA A 297 17.23 3.30 4.71
N ALA A 298 18.49 2.98 4.92
CA ALA A 298 19.35 2.36 3.92
C ALA A 298 18.88 0.94 3.54
N ALA A 299 18.51 0.13 4.53
CA ALA A 299 17.95 -1.19 4.30
C ALA A 299 16.63 -1.11 3.51
N LEU A 300 15.75 -0.14 3.83
CA LEU A 300 14.50 0.09 3.09
C LEU A 300 14.77 0.55 1.65
N ALA A 301 15.75 1.44 1.44
CA ALA A 301 16.16 1.87 0.10
C ALA A 301 16.59 0.69 -0.77
N LEU A 302 17.34 -0.28 -0.21
CA LEU A 302 17.76 -1.49 -0.93
C LEU A 302 16.59 -2.46 -1.17
N VAL A 303 15.67 -2.63 -0.22
CA VAL A 303 14.48 -3.49 -0.37
C VAL A 303 13.57 -2.98 -1.49
N THR A 304 13.44 -1.65 -1.60
CA THR A 304 12.58 -1.01 -2.62
C THR A 304 13.29 -0.71 -3.93
N ALA A 305 14.61 -0.93 -4.00
CA ALA A 305 15.40 -0.68 -5.22
C ALA A 305 14.92 -1.56 -6.40
N ARG A 306 14.98 -0.97 -7.59
CA ARG A 306 14.73 -1.66 -8.87
C ARG A 306 15.84 -1.30 -9.86
N PRO A 307 16.57 -2.25 -10.46
CA PRO A 307 16.49 -3.68 -10.17
C PRO A 307 16.87 -4.01 -8.72
N GLN A 308 16.36 -5.15 -8.23
CA GLN A 308 16.65 -5.60 -6.88
C GLN A 308 18.14 -5.94 -6.73
N PRO A 309 18.84 -5.46 -5.69
CA PRO A 309 20.23 -5.78 -5.47
C PRO A 309 20.40 -7.25 -5.05
N PRO A 310 21.58 -7.84 -5.28
CA PRO A 310 21.87 -9.18 -4.78
C PRO A 310 21.79 -9.22 -3.25
N LEU A 311 21.27 -10.31 -2.69
CA LEU A 311 21.08 -10.45 -1.22
C LEU A 311 22.39 -10.34 -0.43
N THR A 312 23.52 -10.62 -1.08
CA THR A 312 24.87 -10.49 -0.49
C THR A 312 25.22 -9.08 -0.05
N VAL A 313 24.50 -8.06 -0.52
CA VAL A 313 24.67 -6.65 -0.09
C VAL A 313 24.50 -6.49 1.43
N PHE A 314 23.72 -7.36 2.08
CA PHE A 314 23.49 -7.35 3.52
C PHE A 314 24.50 -8.18 4.33
N ALA A 315 25.42 -8.91 3.68
CA ALA A 315 26.30 -9.88 4.36
C ALA A 315 27.21 -9.24 5.41
N GLU A 316 27.67 -8.01 5.17
CA GLU A 316 28.50 -7.27 6.12
C GLU A 316 27.64 -6.74 7.28
N ALA A 317 26.47 -6.19 6.99
CA ALA A 317 25.55 -5.68 8.00
C ALA A 317 25.07 -6.76 8.97
N LEU A 318 24.89 -8.01 8.54
CA LEU A 318 24.59 -9.16 9.42
C LEU A 318 25.69 -9.46 10.43
N ARG A 319 26.92 -9.01 10.18
CA ARG A 319 28.10 -9.21 11.06
C ARG A 319 28.56 -7.95 11.76
N SER A 320 27.84 -6.85 11.56
CA SER A 320 28.19 -5.55 12.15
C SER A 320 28.24 -5.64 13.68
N GLU A 321 29.14 -4.89 14.29
CA GLU A 321 29.15 -4.69 15.76
C GLU A 321 27.88 -3.97 16.25
N HIS A 322 27.25 -3.17 15.40
CA HIS A 322 26.05 -2.42 15.70
C HIS A 322 24.81 -3.32 15.61
N LYS A 323 24.13 -3.52 16.73
CA LYS A 323 22.92 -4.34 16.82
C LYS A 323 21.79 -3.87 15.88
N GLY A 324 21.65 -2.55 15.71
CA GLY A 324 20.69 -1.96 14.80
C GLY A 324 20.92 -2.38 13.36
N ALA A 325 22.15 -2.32 12.89
CA ALA A 325 22.53 -2.78 11.55
C ALA A 325 22.20 -4.25 11.34
N ARG A 326 22.57 -5.13 12.30
CA ARG A 326 22.23 -6.56 12.21
C ARG A 326 20.72 -6.81 12.16
N ALA A 327 19.95 -6.13 13.03
CA ALA A 327 18.49 -6.27 13.06
C ALA A 327 17.84 -5.77 11.76
N ASN A 328 18.27 -4.61 11.25
CA ASN A 328 17.75 -4.04 10.02
C ASN A 328 18.10 -4.86 8.78
N ALA A 329 19.30 -5.47 8.74
CA ALA A 329 19.69 -6.41 7.69
C ALA A 329 18.84 -7.70 7.72
N ALA A 330 18.62 -8.27 8.91
CA ALA A 330 17.74 -9.43 9.07
C ALA A 330 16.31 -9.12 8.59
N TRP A 331 15.75 -7.97 8.99
CA TRP A 331 14.45 -7.49 8.51
C TRP A 331 14.42 -7.39 6.97
N ALA A 332 15.41 -6.74 6.36
CA ALA A 332 15.48 -6.56 4.91
C ALA A 332 15.50 -7.90 4.18
N LEU A 333 16.31 -8.85 4.63
CA LEU A 333 16.36 -10.20 4.08
C LEU A 333 15.02 -10.93 4.21
N GLY A 334 14.28 -10.72 5.30
CA GLY A 334 12.93 -11.24 5.45
C GLY A 334 11.93 -10.65 4.45
N MET A 335 12.03 -9.34 4.17
CA MET A 335 11.21 -8.66 3.15
C MET A 335 11.53 -9.14 1.73
N LEU A 336 12.77 -9.53 1.50
CA LEU A 336 13.26 -10.04 0.21
C LEU A 336 13.13 -11.57 0.08
N HIS A 337 12.49 -12.24 1.03
CA HIS A 337 12.33 -13.70 1.06
C HIS A 337 13.68 -14.47 0.90
N ALA A 338 14.73 -13.95 1.53
CA ALA A 338 16.05 -14.57 1.49
C ALA A 338 16.04 -15.99 2.05
N PRO A 339 16.92 -16.90 1.55
CA PRO A 339 17.03 -18.25 2.09
C PRO A 339 17.35 -18.25 3.59
N ALA A 340 16.71 -19.16 4.34
CA ALA A 340 16.90 -19.30 5.79
C ALA A 340 18.39 -19.41 6.19
N SER A 341 19.22 -20.06 5.35
CA SER A 341 20.66 -20.24 5.59
C SER A 341 21.43 -18.93 5.83
N MET A 342 20.98 -17.81 5.27
CA MET A 342 21.61 -16.50 5.50
C MET A 342 21.32 -15.94 6.89
N LEU A 343 20.24 -16.37 7.52
CA LEU A 343 19.73 -15.85 8.80
C LEU A 343 20.12 -16.73 10.00
N LEU A 344 20.44 -18.02 9.77
CA LEU A 344 20.74 -18.98 10.84
C LEU A 344 21.82 -18.52 11.83
N PRO A 345 22.94 -17.86 11.40
CA PRO A 345 23.95 -17.40 12.35
C PRO A 345 23.43 -16.43 13.41
N LEU A 346 22.40 -15.63 13.08
CA LEU A 346 21.79 -14.64 13.98
C LEU A 346 20.87 -15.25 15.04
N LEU A 347 20.51 -16.52 14.96
CA LEU A 347 19.77 -17.21 16.03
C LEU A 347 20.58 -17.32 17.34
N GLN A 348 21.88 -17.05 17.31
CA GLN A 348 22.77 -17.00 18.48
C GLN A 348 23.08 -15.55 18.93
N ASP A 349 22.43 -14.56 18.35
CA ASP A 349 22.65 -13.16 18.73
C ASP A 349 22.16 -12.90 20.16
N LYS A 350 22.91 -12.08 20.88
CA LYS A 350 22.59 -11.75 22.28
C LYS A 350 21.55 -10.64 22.41
N ASP A 351 21.36 -9.85 21.35
CA ASP A 351 20.39 -8.76 21.36
C ASP A 351 19.00 -9.27 21.00
N PRO A 352 17.97 -9.04 21.84
CA PRO A 352 16.63 -9.57 21.62
C PRO A 352 15.95 -8.98 20.38
N ARG A 353 16.30 -7.75 19.96
CA ARG A 353 15.76 -7.15 18.73
C ARG A 353 16.33 -7.86 17.49
N VAL A 354 17.61 -8.18 17.48
CA VAL A 354 18.21 -8.95 16.39
C VAL A 354 17.58 -10.34 16.29
N LEU A 355 17.38 -11.02 17.42
CA LEU A 355 16.68 -12.31 17.45
C LEU A 355 15.25 -12.19 16.93
N GLN A 356 14.49 -11.17 17.36
CA GLN A 356 13.14 -10.95 16.92
C GLN A 356 13.06 -10.75 15.40
N GLU A 357 13.89 -9.83 14.84
CA GLU A 357 13.85 -9.56 13.39
C GLU A 357 14.33 -10.78 12.59
N THR A 358 15.30 -11.53 13.09
CA THR A 358 15.76 -12.79 12.49
C THR A 358 14.64 -13.83 12.43
N LEU A 359 13.93 -14.04 13.53
CA LEU A 359 12.82 -14.99 13.60
C LEU A 359 11.63 -14.57 12.74
N MET A 360 11.33 -13.26 12.70
CA MET A 360 10.32 -12.70 11.79
C MET A 360 10.72 -12.86 10.32
N ALA A 361 12.00 -12.74 10.00
CA ALA A 361 12.52 -13.00 8.66
C ALA A 361 12.42 -14.51 8.32
N LEU A 362 12.82 -15.38 9.22
CA LEU A 362 12.69 -16.84 9.07
C LEU A 362 11.26 -17.29 8.87
N SER A 363 10.29 -16.65 9.50
CA SER A 363 8.86 -17.00 9.28
C SER A 363 8.40 -16.83 7.83
N ARG A 364 9.16 -16.14 6.99
CA ARG A 364 8.90 -15.90 5.55
C ARG A 364 9.92 -16.59 4.64
N ALA A 365 11.08 -17.00 5.19
CA ALA A 365 12.20 -17.51 4.43
C ALA A 365 11.92 -18.89 3.83
N PRO A 366 12.37 -19.18 2.59
CA PRO A 366 12.46 -20.53 2.08
C PRO A 366 13.64 -21.30 2.70
N GLY A 367 13.55 -22.64 2.69
CA GLY A 367 14.57 -23.53 3.26
C GLY A 367 14.15 -24.10 4.61
N ASP A 368 15.02 -24.87 5.24
CA ASP A 368 14.73 -25.61 6.46
C ASP A 368 15.47 -25.02 7.67
N VAL A 369 14.75 -24.94 8.79
CA VAL A 369 15.30 -24.58 10.11
C VAL A 369 14.93 -25.68 11.11
N SER A 370 15.91 -26.23 11.81
CA SER A 370 15.65 -27.34 12.73
C SER A 370 14.81 -26.92 13.95
N ALA A 371 13.97 -27.83 14.45
CA ALA A 371 13.23 -27.61 15.69
C ALA A 371 14.17 -27.33 16.89
N ALA A 372 15.34 -27.95 16.93
CA ALA A 372 16.33 -27.74 17.98
C ALA A 372 16.84 -26.29 18.06
N ALA A 373 16.87 -25.57 16.92
CA ALA A 373 17.27 -24.18 16.89
C ALA A 373 16.15 -23.22 17.33
N LEU A 374 14.88 -23.58 17.12
CA LEU A 374 13.74 -22.68 17.35
C LEU A 374 13.03 -22.90 18.69
N LEU A 375 12.89 -24.17 19.14
CA LEU A 375 12.16 -24.51 20.36
C LEU A 375 12.64 -23.76 21.63
N PRO A 376 13.96 -23.64 21.89
CA PRO A 376 14.44 -22.89 23.05
C PRO A 376 13.99 -21.43 23.06
N LEU A 377 13.81 -20.82 21.89
CA LEU A 377 13.43 -19.41 21.74
C LEU A 377 11.97 -19.15 22.07
N LEU A 378 11.11 -20.18 22.11
CA LEU A 378 9.74 -20.06 22.65
C LEU A 378 9.71 -19.70 24.14
N SER A 379 10.76 -20.02 24.89
CA SER A 379 10.89 -19.72 26.32
C SER A 379 11.90 -18.59 26.59
N ASN A 380 12.25 -17.80 25.57
CA ASN A 380 13.13 -16.66 25.72
C ASN A 380 12.58 -15.65 26.74
N GLU A 381 13.44 -14.99 27.50
CA GLU A 381 13.05 -13.96 28.48
C GLU A 381 12.24 -12.82 27.86
N THR A 382 12.53 -12.44 26.61
CA THR A 382 11.86 -11.36 25.88
C THR A 382 10.60 -11.87 25.16
N ALA A 383 9.45 -11.32 25.51
CA ALA A 383 8.16 -11.70 24.93
C ALA A 383 8.12 -11.57 23.39
N ALA A 384 8.73 -10.52 22.84
CA ALA A 384 8.78 -10.30 21.39
C ALA A 384 9.51 -11.43 20.65
N VAL A 385 10.58 -11.98 21.27
CA VAL A 385 11.34 -13.12 20.73
C VAL A 385 10.46 -14.39 20.77
N ARG A 386 9.76 -14.65 21.88
CA ARG A 386 8.87 -15.81 22.01
C ARG A 386 7.79 -15.84 20.92
N GLY A 387 7.11 -14.70 20.71
CA GLY A 387 6.10 -14.59 19.65
C GLY A 387 6.66 -14.78 18.24
N ALA A 388 7.82 -14.22 17.95
CA ALA A 388 8.48 -14.39 16.66
C ALA A 388 8.96 -15.85 16.45
N ALA A 389 9.46 -16.50 17.51
CA ALA A 389 9.84 -17.91 17.49
C ALA A 389 8.67 -18.83 17.14
N ALA A 390 7.48 -18.54 17.65
CA ALA A 390 6.27 -19.29 17.32
C ALA A 390 5.96 -19.23 15.81
N LEU A 391 6.04 -18.06 15.19
CA LEU A 391 5.83 -17.91 13.75
C LEU A 391 6.88 -18.65 12.92
N ALA A 392 8.16 -18.54 13.27
CA ALA A 392 9.24 -19.26 12.59
C ALA A 392 9.07 -20.78 12.75
N LEU A 393 8.72 -21.25 13.95
CA LEU A 393 8.49 -22.67 14.23
C LEU A 393 7.29 -23.20 13.41
N ALA A 394 6.19 -22.46 13.34
CA ALA A 394 5.04 -22.85 12.52
C ALA A 394 5.37 -22.98 11.04
N ARG A 395 6.25 -22.12 10.55
CA ARG A 395 6.70 -22.12 9.14
C ARG A 395 7.56 -23.34 8.82
N HIS A 396 8.53 -23.66 9.68
CA HIS A 396 9.57 -24.65 9.38
C HIS A 396 9.34 -26.02 10.03
N GLN A 397 8.64 -26.07 11.14
CA GLN A 397 8.47 -27.27 11.97
C GLN A 397 7.02 -27.39 12.48
N PRO A 398 6.01 -27.57 11.60
CA PRO A 398 4.60 -27.50 11.95
C PRO A 398 4.18 -28.49 13.05
N GLU A 399 4.72 -29.72 13.07
CA GLU A 399 4.41 -30.71 14.10
C GLU A 399 4.97 -30.32 15.47
N ALA A 400 6.18 -29.76 15.52
CA ALA A 400 6.76 -29.27 16.75
C ALA A 400 6.03 -28.01 17.25
N ALA A 401 5.63 -27.13 16.33
CA ALA A 401 4.84 -25.94 16.60
C ALA A 401 3.50 -26.30 17.25
N LEU A 402 2.77 -27.26 16.69
CA LEU A 402 1.48 -27.72 17.18
C LEU A 402 1.56 -28.23 18.62
N LYS A 403 2.66 -28.89 18.99
CA LYS A 403 2.87 -29.40 20.35
C LYS A 403 3.32 -28.33 21.34
N ALA A 404 4.20 -27.42 20.91
CA ALA A 404 4.88 -26.51 21.82
C ALA A 404 4.15 -25.17 22.01
N ILE A 405 3.53 -24.63 20.96
CA ILE A 405 2.88 -23.31 21.03
C ILE A 405 1.70 -23.25 22.01
N PRO A 406 0.76 -24.22 22.04
CA PRO A 406 -0.34 -24.19 23.01
C PRO A 406 0.16 -24.23 24.46
N VAL A 407 1.21 -25.01 24.74
CA VAL A 407 1.84 -25.08 26.07
C VAL A 407 2.44 -23.73 26.46
N GLN A 408 3.25 -23.13 25.59
CA GLN A 408 3.87 -21.84 25.86
C GLN A 408 2.81 -20.73 26.00
N MET A 409 1.76 -20.78 25.22
CA MET A 409 0.67 -19.82 25.31
C MET A 409 -0.02 -19.86 26.67
N ARG A 410 -0.30 -21.04 27.21
CA ARG A 410 -0.86 -21.21 28.59
C ARG A 410 0.09 -20.63 29.65
N LEU A 411 1.41 -20.76 29.49
CA LEU A 411 2.39 -20.17 30.40
C LEU A 411 2.39 -18.63 30.31
N GLU A 412 2.28 -18.07 29.12
CA GLU A 412 2.15 -16.62 28.93
C GLU A 412 0.91 -16.04 29.59
N MET A 413 -0.22 -16.73 29.42
CA MET A 413 -1.50 -16.30 29.97
C MET A 413 -1.50 -16.35 31.49
N LYS A 414 -0.97 -17.43 32.07
CA LYS A 414 -0.81 -17.55 33.53
C LYS A 414 0.08 -16.44 34.10
N ALA A 415 1.16 -16.08 33.38
CA ALA A 415 2.01 -14.98 33.78
C ALA A 415 1.31 -13.61 33.65
N SER A 416 0.49 -13.41 32.62
CA SER A 416 -0.32 -12.21 32.45
C SER A 416 -1.39 -12.06 33.55
N LEU A 417 -2.05 -13.17 33.91
CA LEU A 417 -3.01 -13.18 35.02
C LEU A 417 -2.35 -12.76 36.34
N LYS A 418 -1.17 -13.32 36.66
CA LYS A 418 -0.41 -12.95 37.84
C LYS A 418 -0.04 -11.47 37.87
N LEU A 419 0.32 -10.88 36.75
CA LEU A 419 0.57 -9.44 36.66
C LEU A 419 -0.69 -8.63 36.97
N GLY A 420 -1.85 -9.07 36.49
CA GLY A 420 -3.14 -8.46 36.79
C GLY A 420 -3.49 -8.53 38.27
N GLU A 421 -3.33 -9.72 38.91
CA GLU A 421 -3.55 -9.91 40.35
C GLU A 421 -2.61 -9.03 41.19
N ASP A 422 -1.34 -8.93 40.81
CA ASP A 422 -0.37 -8.09 41.49
C ASP A 422 -0.73 -6.60 41.36
N TYR A 423 -1.23 -6.18 40.21
CA TYR A 423 -1.73 -4.82 39.99
C TYR A 423 -2.95 -4.50 40.85
N GLU A 424 -3.94 -5.40 40.92
CA GLU A 424 -5.11 -5.28 41.77
C GLU A 424 -4.71 -5.19 43.25
N ARG A 425 -3.81 -6.09 43.71
CA ARG A 425 -3.31 -6.13 45.09
C ARG A 425 -2.60 -4.84 45.52
N ARG A 426 -1.94 -4.16 44.58
CA ARG A 426 -1.31 -2.86 44.82
C ARG A 426 -2.30 -1.69 44.82
N GLY A 427 -3.60 -1.95 44.66
CA GLY A 427 -4.64 -0.90 44.63
C GLY A 427 -4.72 -0.13 43.32
N LYS A 428 -4.36 -0.74 42.20
CA LYS A 428 -4.43 -0.16 40.84
C LYS A 428 -3.62 1.13 40.68
N PRO A 429 -2.33 1.15 41.01
CA PRO A 429 -1.50 2.35 40.85
C PRO A 429 -1.39 2.71 39.37
N GLN A 430 -0.95 3.94 39.08
CA GLN A 430 -0.56 4.27 37.71
C GLN A 430 0.57 3.35 37.25
N LEU A 431 0.39 2.68 36.11
CA LEU A 431 1.41 1.79 35.54
C LEU A 431 2.65 2.58 35.14
N THR A 432 3.80 2.05 35.48
CA THR A 432 5.09 2.55 34.98
C THR A 432 5.32 2.11 33.54
N GLN A 433 6.18 2.83 32.80
CA GLN A 433 6.49 2.48 31.41
C GLN A 433 7.01 1.04 31.26
N PRO A 434 7.91 0.50 32.11
CA PRO A 434 8.32 -0.89 32.04
C PRO A 434 7.17 -1.89 32.21
N GLU A 435 6.21 -1.61 33.11
CA GLU A 435 5.02 -2.47 33.29
C GLU A 435 4.12 -2.46 32.05
N ILE A 436 3.91 -1.29 31.45
CA ILE A 436 3.18 -1.13 30.19
C ILE A 436 3.88 -1.92 29.07
N ASP A 437 5.19 -1.82 28.96
CA ASP A 437 5.99 -2.51 27.96
C ASP A 437 5.93 -4.03 28.13
N GLU A 438 5.97 -4.52 29.35
CA GLU A 438 5.84 -5.95 29.66
C GLU A 438 4.44 -6.48 29.30
N ILE A 439 3.38 -5.82 29.78
CA ILE A 439 1.99 -6.21 29.48
C ILE A 439 1.76 -6.20 27.96
N SER A 440 2.14 -5.12 27.29
CA SER A 440 1.99 -4.99 25.84
C SER A 440 2.85 -5.99 25.07
N GLY A 441 4.05 -6.28 25.56
CA GLY A 441 4.95 -7.28 24.97
C GLY A 441 4.37 -8.69 25.04
N ARG A 442 3.84 -9.09 26.21
CA ARG A 442 3.16 -10.40 26.39
C ARG A 442 1.94 -10.52 25.50
N PHE A 443 1.11 -9.50 25.46
CA PHE A 443 -0.05 -9.49 24.58
C PHE A 443 0.34 -9.69 23.11
N ARG A 444 1.30 -8.93 22.60
CA ARG A 444 1.82 -9.10 21.23
C ARG A 444 2.41 -10.48 20.98
N SER A 445 3.05 -11.10 21.98
CA SER A 445 3.55 -12.47 21.90
C SER A 445 2.42 -13.47 21.74
N GLN A 446 1.38 -13.37 22.55
CA GLN A 446 0.18 -14.22 22.48
C GLN A 446 -0.50 -14.11 21.12
N MET A 447 -0.65 -12.89 20.58
CA MET A 447 -1.21 -12.66 19.23
C MET A 447 -0.40 -13.37 18.14
N LYS A 448 0.94 -13.32 18.20
CA LYS A 448 1.79 -14.04 17.25
C LYS A 448 1.71 -15.55 17.41
N MET A 449 1.55 -16.07 18.62
CA MET A 449 1.33 -17.50 18.88
C MET A 449 0.00 -17.98 18.29
N LEU A 450 -1.08 -17.21 18.47
CA LEU A 450 -2.38 -17.50 17.84
C LEU A 450 -2.30 -17.44 16.32
N GLN A 451 -1.60 -16.44 15.79
CA GLN A 451 -1.33 -16.34 14.35
C GLN A 451 -0.54 -17.57 13.86
N ALA A 452 0.49 -17.98 14.59
CA ALA A 452 1.28 -19.17 14.25
C ALA A 452 0.41 -20.43 14.18
N LEU A 453 -0.47 -20.65 15.16
CA LEU A 453 -1.43 -21.75 15.15
C LEU A 453 -2.39 -21.69 13.97
N SER A 454 -2.86 -20.49 13.61
CA SER A 454 -3.77 -20.31 12.47
C SER A 454 -3.13 -20.63 11.11
N LEU A 455 -1.82 -20.51 10.99
CA LEU A 455 -1.07 -20.86 9.79
C LEU A 455 -0.82 -22.38 9.62
N LEU A 456 -0.92 -23.15 10.68
CA LEU A 456 -0.73 -24.60 10.66
C LEU A 456 -1.89 -25.28 9.94
N LYS A 457 -1.60 -26.32 9.17
CA LYS A 457 -2.61 -27.12 8.48
C LYS A 457 -3.05 -28.33 9.32
N GLY A 458 -4.25 -28.81 9.04
CA GLY A 458 -4.78 -30.06 9.61
C GLY A 458 -5.61 -29.88 10.87
N PRO A 459 -6.30 -30.97 11.32
CA PRO A 459 -7.31 -30.91 12.38
C PRO A 459 -6.72 -30.58 13.76
N GLY A 460 -5.49 -30.97 14.04
CA GLY A 460 -4.85 -30.67 15.31
C GLY A 460 -4.66 -29.18 15.59
N ALA A 461 -4.45 -28.37 14.56
CA ALA A 461 -4.35 -26.92 14.72
C ALA A 461 -5.74 -26.29 14.96
N THR A 462 -6.76 -26.82 14.30
CA THR A 462 -8.16 -26.44 14.54
C THR A 462 -8.54 -26.77 15.98
N GLN A 463 -8.30 -27.99 16.43
CA GLN A 463 -8.55 -28.42 17.82
C GLN A 463 -7.82 -27.53 18.84
N ALA A 464 -6.54 -27.18 18.60
CA ALA A 464 -5.80 -26.32 19.51
C ALA A 464 -6.40 -24.92 19.63
N LEU A 465 -6.90 -24.36 18.52
CA LEU A 465 -7.59 -23.06 18.52
C LEU A 465 -8.98 -23.15 19.16
N GLU A 466 -9.71 -24.26 18.97
CA GLU A 466 -11.00 -24.55 19.63
C GLU A 466 -10.85 -24.63 21.15
N GLU A 467 -9.86 -25.39 21.64
CA GLU A 467 -9.54 -25.46 23.05
C GLU A 467 -9.24 -24.07 23.64
N LEU A 468 -8.49 -23.25 22.92
CA LEU A 468 -8.17 -21.89 23.35
C LEU A 468 -9.37 -20.94 23.30
N ALA A 469 -10.29 -21.13 22.35
CA ALA A 469 -11.48 -20.29 22.19
C ALA A 469 -12.61 -20.66 23.15
N PHE A 470 -12.87 -21.95 23.36
CA PHE A 470 -14.08 -22.47 24.01
C PHE A 470 -13.85 -23.21 25.34
N ALA A 471 -12.64 -23.70 25.57
CA ALA A 471 -12.26 -24.36 26.81
C ALA A 471 -10.89 -23.87 27.30
N PRO A 472 -10.72 -22.59 27.56
CA PRO A 472 -9.41 -22.00 27.75
C PRO A 472 -8.69 -22.42 29.03
N GLY A 473 -9.39 -22.92 30.04
CA GLY A 473 -8.82 -23.24 31.34
C GLY A 473 -8.49 -21.99 32.18
N GLU A 474 -7.87 -22.23 33.36
CA GLU A 474 -7.48 -21.11 34.24
C GLU A 474 -6.45 -20.16 33.59
N GLY A 475 -6.68 -18.86 33.75
CA GLY A 475 -5.76 -17.82 33.30
C GLY A 475 -6.07 -17.21 31.96
N PHE A 476 -7.05 -17.71 31.23
CA PHE A 476 -7.54 -17.09 30.02
C PHE A 476 -8.42 -15.89 30.31
N THR A 477 -8.10 -14.76 29.67
CA THR A 477 -9.03 -13.63 29.64
C THR A 477 -10.08 -13.86 28.54
N GLN A 478 -11.20 -13.18 28.68
CA GLN A 478 -12.21 -13.15 27.64
C GLN A 478 -11.65 -12.70 26.28
N PHE A 479 -10.67 -11.79 26.31
CA PHE A 479 -10.05 -11.24 25.11
C PHE A 479 -9.20 -12.29 24.37
N ASP A 480 -8.46 -13.11 25.11
CA ASP A 480 -7.65 -14.20 24.55
C ASP A 480 -8.52 -15.24 23.83
N SER A 481 -9.63 -15.63 24.46
CA SER A 481 -10.61 -16.55 23.87
C SER A 481 -11.25 -15.96 22.61
N MET A 482 -11.57 -14.66 22.63
CA MET A 482 -12.11 -13.95 21.47
C MET A 482 -11.13 -13.97 20.30
N ILE A 483 -9.85 -13.68 20.54
CA ILE A 483 -8.84 -13.69 19.47
C ILE A 483 -8.58 -15.11 18.97
N ALA A 484 -8.56 -16.11 19.83
CA ALA A 484 -8.49 -17.51 19.41
C ALA A 484 -9.69 -17.88 18.53
N GLY A 485 -10.88 -17.43 18.89
CA GLY A 485 -12.08 -17.56 18.08
C GLY A 485 -11.96 -16.89 16.72
N PHE A 486 -11.43 -15.65 16.65
CA PHE A 486 -11.17 -14.98 15.38
C PHE A 486 -10.17 -15.73 14.49
N LYS A 487 -9.18 -16.36 15.05
CA LYS A 487 -8.23 -17.18 14.28
C LYS A 487 -8.79 -18.54 13.89
N LEU A 488 -9.67 -19.08 14.70
CA LEU A 488 -10.41 -20.30 14.38
C LEU A 488 -11.36 -20.10 13.21
N TRP A 489 -12.06 -19.00 13.17
CA TRP A 489 -13.03 -18.65 12.15
C TRP A 489 -12.46 -18.67 10.70
N ASP A 490 -11.23 -18.20 10.50
CA ASP A 490 -10.55 -18.33 9.20
C ASP A 490 -10.38 -19.80 8.74
N ARG A 491 -10.59 -20.76 9.66
CA ARG A 491 -10.38 -22.18 9.46
C ARG A 491 -11.66 -23.01 9.51
N ILE A 492 -12.74 -22.47 10.09
CA ILE A 492 -14.03 -23.15 10.17
C ILE A 492 -14.61 -23.30 8.76
N GLY A 493 -14.25 -24.39 8.08
CA GLY A 493 -14.94 -24.83 6.87
C GLY A 493 -16.27 -25.47 7.25
N ALA A 494 -16.34 -26.81 7.16
CA ALA A 494 -17.54 -27.60 7.48
C ALA A 494 -17.65 -28.04 8.95
N GLU A 495 -16.73 -27.67 9.83
CA GLU A 495 -16.65 -28.20 11.20
C GLU A 495 -16.93 -27.12 12.25
N ALA A 496 -18.16 -26.60 12.26
CA ALA A 496 -18.59 -25.59 13.24
C ALA A 496 -19.10 -26.19 14.57
N GLN A 497 -19.10 -27.50 14.74
CA GLN A 497 -19.78 -28.19 15.85
C GLN A 497 -19.34 -27.72 17.25
N PRO A 498 -18.04 -27.55 17.58
CA PRO A 498 -17.64 -27.05 18.90
C PRO A 498 -18.13 -25.62 19.18
N ALA A 499 -18.18 -24.76 18.16
CA ALA A 499 -18.73 -23.42 18.27
C ALA A 499 -20.27 -23.46 18.49
N ILE A 500 -20.96 -24.37 17.83
CA ILE A 500 -22.40 -24.58 18.02
C ILE A 500 -22.69 -25.03 19.47
N GLU A 501 -21.91 -25.96 20.03
CA GLU A 501 -22.03 -26.40 21.42
C GLU A 501 -21.75 -25.25 22.40
N ALA A 502 -20.77 -24.41 22.13
CA ALA A 502 -20.43 -23.24 22.95
C ALA A 502 -21.52 -22.15 22.98
N LEU A 503 -22.47 -22.14 22.03
CA LEU A 503 -23.68 -21.29 22.11
C LEU A 503 -24.53 -21.60 23.35
N GLY A 504 -24.45 -22.82 23.89
CA GLY A 504 -25.13 -23.28 25.12
C GLY A 504 -24.34 -23.02 26.40
N SER A 505 -23.18 -22.37 26.34
CA SER A 505 -22.35 -22.13 27.53
C SER A 505 -23.11 -21.43 28.64
N SER A 506 -22.87 -21.83 29.87
CA SER A 506 -23.37 -21.14 31.06
C SER A 506 -22.70 -19.80 31.30
N ASP A 507 -21.53 -19.57 30.71
CA ASP A 507 -20.89 -18.26 30.57
C ASP A 507 -21.55 -17.50 29.41
N SER A 508 -22.43 -16.54 29.77
CA SER A 508 -23.15 -15.74 28.79
C SER A 508 -22.23 -14.96 27.84
N GLN A 509 -21.08 -14.50 28.34
CA GLN A 509 -20.13 -13.77 27.52
C GLN A 509 -19.42 -14.68 26.51
N MET A 510 -19.13 -15.92 26.86
CA MET A 510 -18.62 -16.92 25.93
C MET A 510 -19.66 -17.19 24.84
N ALA A 511 -20.91 -17.43 25.24
CA ALA A 511 -21.99 -17.70 24.31
C ALA A 511 -22.24 -16.52 23.34
N ASP A 512 -22.23 -15.27 23.84
CA ASP A 512 -22.41 -14.07 23.02
C ASP A 512 -21.28 -13.89 21.99
N ARG A 513 -20.06 -14.16 22.38
CA ARG A 513 -18.91 -14.09 21.45
C ARG A 513 -18.95 -15.16 20.40
N THR A 514 -19.33 -16.37 20.81
CA THR A 514 -19.47 -17.48 19.87
C THR A 514 -20.57 -17.19 18.86
N GLU A 515 -21.68 -16.58 19.27
CA GLU A 515 -22.74 -16.13 18.38
C GLU A 515 -22.18 -15.14 17.33
N TRP A 516 -21.48 -14.10 17.77
CA TRP A 516 -20.87 -13.15 16.85
C TRP A 516 -19.81 -13.78 15.94
N MET A 517 -19.01 -14.69 16.45
CA MET A 517 -18.02 -15.42 15.67
C MET A 517 -18.68 -16.22 14.54
N LEU A 518 -19.78 -16.91 14.82
CA LEU A 518 -20.51 -17.67 13.82
C LEU A 518 -21.23 -16.76 12.79
N VAL A 519 -21.75 -15.61 13.22
CA VAL A 519 -22.29 -14.59 12.30
C VAL A 519 -21.21 -14.15 11.32
N GLN A 520 -20.00 -13.89 11.80
CA GLN A 520 -18.92 -13.42 10.98
C GLN A 520 -18.29 -14.53 10.09
N ALA A 521 -18.36 -15.79 10.49
CA ALA A 521 -17.91 -16.92 9.67
C ALA A 521 -18.72 -17.08 8.37
N GLY A 522 -19.86 -16.42 8.26
CA GLY A 522 -20.64 -16.32 7.05
C GLY A 522 -21.29 -17.64 6.62
N ARG A 523 -21.48 -17.79 5.31
CA ARG A 523 -22.26 -18.92 4.75
C ARG A 523 -21.66 -20.30 5.02
N ALA A 524 -20.37 -20.40 5.34
CA ALA A 524 -19.69 -21.68 5.56
C ALA A 524 -20.27 -22.47 6.74
N VAL A 525 -20.76 -21.79 7.78
CA VAL A 525 -21.30 -22.42 8.99
C VAL A 525 -22.81 -22.65 8.96
N LEU A 526 -23.52 -22.12 7.98
CA LEU A 526 -24.98 -22.21 7.88
C LEU A 526 -25.55 -23.65 7.94
N PRO A 527 -24.92 -24.67 7.32
CA PRO A 527 -25.44 -26.04 7.43
C PRO A 527 -25.53 -26.55 8.88
N ASP A 528 -24.56 -26.18 9.72
CA ASP A 528 -24.54 -26.61 11.13
C ASP A 528 -25.41 -25.72 12.01
N VAL A 529 -25.46 -24.40 11.74
CA VAL A 529 -26.38 -23.48 12.41
C VAL A 529 -27.85 -23.88 12.14
N ARG A 530 -28.19 -24.28 10.90
CA ARG A 530 -29.55 -24.78 10.58
C ARG A 530 -29.93 -26.01 11.38
N LYS A 531 -28.98 -26.94 11.66
CA LYS A 531 -29.21 -28.07 12.53
C LYS A 531 -29.50 -27.61 13.97
N ALA A 532 -28.78 -26.57 14.42
CA ALA A 532 -28.95 -26.01 15.75
C ALA A 532 -30.31 -25.30 15.97
N LEU A 533 -31.04 -24.93 14.91
CA LEU A 533 -32.44 -24.47 15.02
C LEU A 533 -33.37 -25.55 15.64
N GLY A 534 -33.02 -26.83 15.53
CA GLY A 534 -33.74 -27.95 16.16
C GLY A 534 -33.20 -28.33 17.53
N SER A 535 -32.32 -27.56 18.16
CA SER A 535 -31.72 -27.88 19.46
C SER A 535 -32.77 -27.91 20.56
N GLU A 536 -32.69 -28.91 21.44
CA GLU A 536 -33.49 -28.98 22.66
C GLU A 536 -33.05 -27.90 23.68
N THR A 537 -31.80 -27.46 23.61
CA THR A 537 -31.27 -26.39 24.47
C THR A 537 -31.75 -25.04 23.95
N MET A 538 -32.63 -24.37 24.70
CA MET A 538 -33.28 -23.11 24.33
C MET A 538 -32.25 -22.03 23.95
N SER A 539 -31.18 -21.84 24.75
CA SER A 539 -30.15 -20.85 24.50
C SER A 539 -29.39 -21.09 23.18
N VAL A 540 -29.14 -22.35 22.81
CA VAL A 540 -28.52 -22.68 21.51
C VAL A 540 -29.47 -22.38 20.38
N ARG A 541 -30.74 -22.74 20.51
CA ARG A 541 -31.77 -22.52 19.48
C ARG A 541 -32.01 -21.03 19.21
N GLU A 542 -32.21 -20.23 20.28
CA GLU A 542 -32.40 -18.77 20.16
C GLU A 542 -31.20 -18.09 19.47
N ARG A 543 -29.99 -18.49 19.83
CA ARG A 543 -28.78 -17.94 19.20
C ARG A 543 -28.67 -18.36 17.72
N ALA A 544 -29.01 -19.62 17.42
CA ALA A 544 -29.05 -20.09 16.04
C ALA A 544 -30.06 -19.29 15.19
N ILE A 545 -31.24 -18.98 15.75
CA ILE A 545 -32.25 -18.13 15.09
C ILE A 545 -31.65 -16.74 14.79
N ARG A 546 -30.97 -16.12 15.75
CA ARG A 546 -30.31 -14.82 15.52
C ARG A 546 -29.23 -14.88 14.46
N ILE A 547 -28.39 -15.91 14.46
CA ILE A 547 -27.31 -16.09 13.48
C ILE A 547 -27.88 -16.17 12.06
N VAL A 548 -28.88 -17.02 11.80
CA VAL A 548 -29.46 -17.14 10.45
C VAL A 548 -30.18 -15.85 10.01
N ALA A 549 -30.79 -15.12 10.94
CA ALA A 549 -31.39 -13.83 10.65
C ALA A 549 -30.36 -12.77 10.29
N TRP A 550 -29.24 -12.67 11.01
CA TRP A 550 -28.16 -11.72 10.73
C TRP A 550 -27.43 -12.03 9.43
N GLN A 551 -27.30 -13.32 9.08
CA GLN A 551 -26.70 -13.73 7.80
C GLN A 551 -27.68 -13.64 6.61
N GLY A 552 -28.96 -13.35 6.86
CA GLY A 552 -29.97 -13.31 5.80
C GLY A 552 -30.17 -14.68 5.13
N ASP A 553 -30.17 -15.76 5.91
CA ASP A 553 -30.23 -17.12 5.35
C ASP A 553 -31.62 -17.52 4.87
N ALA A 554 -31.95 -17.26 3.60
CA ALA A 554 -33.20 -17.66 2.98
C ALA A 554 -33.46 -19.19 3.08
N GLY A 555 -32.40 -20.02 3.12
CA GLY A 555 -32.51 -21.46 3.28
C GLY A 555 -33.06 -21.91 4.63
N SER A 556 -33.11 -21.03 5.64
CA SER A 556 -33.70 -21.31 6.96
C SER A 556 -35.19 -20.97 7.06
N LEU A 557 -35.78 -20.26 6.07
CA LEU A 557 -37.18 -19.76 6.15
C LEU A 557 -38.20 -20.90 6.33
N GLU A 558 -38.05 -22.04 5.67
CA GLU A 558 -38.98 -23.15 5.81
C GLU A 558 -38.93 -23.75 7.23
N ILE A 559 -37.73 -23.86 7.80
CA ILE A 559 -37.52 -24.36 9.17
C ILE A 559 -38.17 -23.37 10.15
N LEU A 560 -37.90 -22.08 10.05
CA LEU A 560 -38.43 -21.04 10.90
C LEU A 560 -39.97 -20.95 10.82
N ARG A 561 -40.54 -21.01 9.61
CA ARG A 561 -42.00 -21.03 9.43
C ARG A 561 -42.64 -22.29 10.03
N THR A 562 -41.92 -23.41 10.05
CA THR A 562 -42.39 -24.63 10.72
C THR A 562 -42.36 -24.48 12.25
N MET A 563 -41.34 -23.85 12.80
CA MET A 563 -41.24 -23.54 14.24
C MET A 563 -42.41 -22.66 14.72
N LEU A 564 -42.88 -21.69 13.94
CA LEU A 564 -44.06 -20.87 14.28
C LEU A 564 -45.37 -21.65 14.41
N LYS A 565 -45.47 -22.83 13.78
CA LYS A 565 -46.68 -23.66 13.86
C LYS A 565 -46.74 -24.48 15.16
N THR A 566 -45.63 -24.56 15.87
CA THR A 566 -45.53 -25.20 17.18
C THR A 566 -45.57 -24.08 18.22
N ASP A 567 -46.39 -24.17 19.23
CA ASP A 567 -46.55 -23.16 20.29
C ASP A 567 -45.25 -23.05 21.13
N ALA A 568 -44.17 -22.56 20.48
CA ALA A 568 -42.82 -22.52 21.00
C ALA A 568 -42.55 -21.19 21.74
N PRO A 569 -41.81 -21.21 22.87
CA PRO A 569 -41.54 -20.00 23.68
C PRO A 569 -40.72 -18.93 22.95
N ASP A 570 -40.10 -19.25 21.81
CA ASP A 570 -39.27 -18.35 20.97
C ASP A 570 -40.03 -17.81 19.74
N ALA A 571 -41.38 -17.91 19.70
CA ALA A 571 -42.19 -17.50 18.55
C ALA A 571 -41.95 -16.04 18.10
N ASP A 572 -41.81 -15.08 19.03
CA ASP A 572 -41.53 -13.68 18.71
C ASP A 572 -40.16 -13.52 18.03
N LEU A 573 -39.14 -14.22 18.50
CA LEU A 573 -37.79 -14.21 17.93
C LEU A 573 -37.79 -14.85 16.52
N VAL A 574 -38.53 -15.91 16.33
CA VAL A 574 -38.69 -16.58 15.02
C VAL A 574 -39.41 -15.66 14.03
N SER A 575 -40.48 -14.97 14.48
CA SER A 575 -41.18 -14.00 13.64
C SER A 575 -40.28 -12.87 13.19
N TRP A 576 -39.51 -12.30 14.11
CA TRP A 576 -38.51 -11.28 13.81
C TRP A 576 -37.45 -11.79 12.81
N ALA A 577 -36.98 -13.02 12.97
CA ALA A 577 -35.98 -13.60 12.07
C ALA A 577 -36.51 -13.78 10.65
N ILE A 578 -37.76 -14.22 10.51
CA ILE A 578 -38.42 -14.35 9.19
C ILE A 578 -38.55 -12.99 8.53
N GLU A 579 -39.10 -11.98 9.20
CA GLU A 579 -39.25 -10.62 8.67
C GLU A 579 -37.91 -10.04 8.22
N LYS A 580 -36.85 -10.23 9.04
CA LYS A 580 -35.50 -9.77 8.72
C LYS A 580 -34.94 -10.44 7.47
N ILE A 581 -35.07 -11.78 7.36
CA ILE A 581 -34.55 -12.52 6.20
C ILE A 581 -35.35 -12.11 4.92
N GLU A 582 -36.67 -12.04 5.00
CA GLU A 582 -37.53 -11.63 3.87
C GLU A 582 -37.24 -10.20 3.42
N SER A 583 -36.92 -9.29 4.35
CA SER A 583 -36.52 -7.90 4.00
C SER A 583 -35.23 -7.82 3.20
N LEU A 584 -34.33 -8.79 3.35
CA LEU A 584 -33.07 -8.89 2.62
C LEU A 584 -33.22 -9.61 1.27
N HIS A 585 -34.34 -10.32 1.07
CA HIS A 585 -34.63 -11.10 -0.13
C HIS A 585 -36.05 -10.82 -0.64
N PRO A 586 -36.34 -9.61 -1.17
CA PRO A 586 -37.69 -9.22 -1.60
C PRO A 586 -38.23 -10.07 -2.76
N GLU A 587 -37.40 -10.93 -3.37
CA GLU A 587 -37.75 -11.90 -4.41
C GLU A 587 -38.16 -13.28 -3.88
N VAL A 588 -38.04 -13.57 -2.59
CA VAL A 588 -38.38 -14.83 -1.92
C VAL A 588 -39.66 -14.66 -1.09
#